data_591353d16525104818a669d4ae94beea
#
_entry.id   591353d16525104818a669d4ae94beea
#
_cell.length_a   1.000
_cell.length_b   1.000
_cell.length_c   1.000
_cell.angle_alpha   90.00
_cell.angle_beta   90.00
_cell.angle_gamma   90.00
#
_symmetry.space_group_name_H-M   'P 1'
#
loop_
_entity.id
_entity.type
_entity.pdbx_description
1 polymer ?
#
loop_
_entity_poly.entity_id
_entity_poly.type
_entity_poly.pdbx_seq_one_letter_code
_entity_poly.pdbx_strand_id
1 'polypeptide(L)'
;MPLSSRQRPRYYYSTYDEETEVAPPSGKKKILVLGSGPIRIGQGIEFDYCSVHAVWALQKLGCETVIINNNPETVSTDFDTADRLYFEPLTPEDVTGVVEAEKPDYAIVQFGGQTAINLAAHLEKLGVRSSARRHGRLTPLRTVKSSTLSSKSAVSRVRQATRL
;
A
#
# COMPACT_ATOMS: atom_id res chain seq x y z
N MET A 1 12.28 -38.50 15.80
CA MET A 1 11.51 -37.98 14.67
C MET A 1 11.78 -36.49 14.61
N PRO A 2 12.35 -35.93 13.54
CA PRO A 2 12.52 -34.50 13.44
C PRO A 2 11.14 -33.88 13.24
N LEU A 3 10.76 -32.96 14.13
CA LEU A 3 9.55 -32.18 14.02
C LEU A 3 9.55 -31.47 12.66
N SER A 4 8.55 -31.84 11.86
CA SER A 4 8.14 -31.21 10.62
C SER A 4 8.37 -29.70 10.65
N SER A 5 8.94 -29.17 9.57
CA SER A 5 9.16 -27.76 9.29
C SER A 5 8.12 -26.87 9.98
N ARG A 6 8.52 -26.22 11.07
CA ARG A 6 7.71 -25.16 11.70
C ARG A 6 7.43 -24.16 10.58
N GLN A 7 6.20 -24.09 10.16
CA GLN A 7 5.74 -22.97 9.36
C GLN A 7 6.08 -21.71 10.17
N ARG A 8 7.01 -20.90 9.65
CA ARG A 8 7.40 -19.67 10.31
C ARG A 8 6.17 -18.77 10.35
N PRO A 9 5.96 -18.04 11.45
CA PRO A 9 4.86 -17.09 11.51
C PRO A 9 5.00 -16.13 10.32
N ARG A 10 3.91 -15.91 9.61
CA ARG A 10 3.85 -14.95 8.49
C ARG A 10 3.31 -13.60 8.93
N TYR A 11 2.83 -13.52 10.16
CA TYR A 11 2.33 -12.32 10.82
C TYR A 11 3.39 -11.73 11.72
N TYR A 12 3.64 -10.45 11.55
CA TYR A 12 4.57 -9.67 12.35
C TYR A 12 3.89 -8.41 12.85
N TYR A 13 4.27 -7.97 14.03
CA TYR A 13 3.87 -6.71 14.65
C TYR A 13 5.01 -6.19 15.51
N SER A 14 5.09 -4.89 15.72
CA SER A 14 6.12 -4.28 16.55
C SER A 14 5.83 -4.50 18.03
N THR A 15 6.84 -4.89 18.78
CA THR A 15 6.83 -4.97 20.23
C THR A 15 8.01 -4.20 20.81
N TYR A 16 7.99 -3.94 22.11
CA TYR A 16 9.13 -3.34 22.82
C TYR A 16 10.09 -4.41 23.35
N ASP A 17 9.94 -5.66 22.94
CA ASP A 17 10.82 -6.76 23.32
C ASP A 17 12.14 -6.69 22.55
N GLU A 18 13.21 -7.23 23.14
CA GLU A 18 14.55 -7.24 22.53
C GLU A 18 14.72 -8.35 21.48
N GLU A 19 13.83 -9.34 21.45
CA GLU A 19 13.89 -10.47 20.54
C GLU A 19 13.16 -10.16 19.23
N THR A 20 13.77 -10.59 18.11
CA THR A 20 13.14 -10.47 16.78
C THR A 20 12.91 -11.83 16.15
N GLU A 21 11.72 -12.07 15.65
CA GLU A 21 11.35 -13.28 14.92
C GLU A 21 11.54 -13.14 13.41
N VAL A 22 12.00 -11.97 12.93
CA VAL A 22 12.21 -11.71 11.50
C VAL A 22 13.22 -12.70 10.94
N ALA A 23 12.79 -13.46 9.94
CA ALA A 23 13.67 -14.45 9.31
C ALA A 23 14.81 -13.76 8.56
N PRO A 24 16.01 -14.41 8.52
CA PRO A 24 17.13 -13.86 7.77
C PRO A 24 16.79 -13.67 6.29
N PRO A 25 17.45 -12.73 5.59
CA PRO A 25 17.18 -12.45 4.19
C PRO A 25 17.35 -13.69 3.32
N SER A 26 16.40 -13.93 2.43
CA SER A 26 16.35 -15.11 1.55
C SER A 26 17.28 -15.04 0.32
N GLY A 27 17.96 -13.92 0.10
CA GLY A 27 18.74 -13.65 -1.11
C GLY A 27 17.91 -13.33 -2.36
N LYS A 28 16.58 -13.36 -2.26
CA LYS A 28 15.66 -12.93 -3.32
C LYS A 28 15.46 -11.42 -3.26
N LYS A 29 15.04 -10.83 -4.38
CA LYS A 29 14.58 -9.44 -4.38
C LYS A 29 13.35 -9.32 -3.50
N LYS A 30 13.41 -8.39 -2.55
CA LYS A 30 12.34 -8.17 -1.58
C LYS A 30 11.58 -6.90 -1.94
N ILE A 31 10.26 -7.01 -2.02
CA ILE A 31 9.38 -5.91 -2.41
C ILE A 31 8.36 -5.69 -1.32
N LEU A 32 8.34 -4.46 -0.82
CA LEU A 32 7.39 -4.00 0.16
C LEU A 32 6.15 -3.43 -0.54
N VAL A 33 4.98 -3.90 -0.17
CA VAL A 33 3.69 -3.38 -0.65
C VAL A 33 2.99 -2.69 0.51
N LEU A 34 2.74 -1.39 0.36
CA LEU A 34 1.97 -0.65 1.34
C LEU A 34 0.49 -0.83 1.03
N GLY A 35 -0.24 -1.39 1.99
CA GLY A 35 -1.69 -1.51 1.95
C GLY A 35 -2.39 -0.16 2.10
N SER A 36 -3.70 -0.20 2.07
CA SER A 36 -4.51 1.01 2.12
C SER A 36 -4.81 1.52 3.52
N GLY A 37 -4.53 0.69 4.54
CA GLY A 37 -4.92 1.02 5.90
C GLY A 37 -6.43 1.18 6.05
N PRO A 38 -6.90 1.95 7.03
CA PRO A 38 -8.30 2.29 7.18
C PRO A 38 -8.71 3.28 6.09
N ILE A 39 -9.58 2.85 5.18
CA ILE A 39 -10.07 3.63 4.06
C ILE A 39 -11.55 3.93 4.20
N ARG A 40 -12.02 4.91 3.42
CA ARG A 40 -13.43 5.26 3.35
C ARG A 40 -14.25 4.10 2.79
N ILE A 41 -15.45 3.92 3.30
CA ILE A 41 -16.43 2.96 2.78
C ILE A 41 -16.57 3.13 1.26
N GLY A 42 -16.46 2.02 0.53
CA GLY A 42 -16.60 1.99 -0.93
C GLY A 42 -15.29 2.12 -1.73
N GLN A 43 -14.14 2.38 -1.09
CA GLN A 43 -12.84 2.43 -1.76
C GLN A 43 -11.92 1.25 -1.40
N GLY A 44 -12.26 0.48 -0.36
CA GLY A 44 -11.42 -0.58 0.18
C GLY A 44 -11.16 -1.72 -0.78
N ILE A 45 -12.19 -2.15 -1.46
CA ILE A 45 -12.15 -3.35 -2.31
C ILE A 45 -11.19 -3.15 -3.49
N GLU A 46 -11.20 -2.00 -4.14
CA GLU A 46 -10.36 -1.74 -5.31
C GLU A 46 -8.86 -1.72 -4.95
N PHE A 47 -8.51 -1.05 -3.86
CA PHE A 47 -7.12 -0.96 -3.41
C PHE A 47 -6.61 -2.31 -2.90
N ASP A 48 -7.44 -3.02 -2.14
CA ASP A 48 -7.09 -4.34 -1.63
C ASP A 48 -6.89 -5.35 -2.75
N TYR A 49 -7.82 -5.41 -3.69
CA TYR A 49 -7.73 -6.24 -4.88
C TYR A 49 -6.42 -5.98 -5.66
N CYS A 50 -6.10 -4.70 -5.90
CA CYS A 50 -4.87 -4.33 -6.60
C CYS A 50 -3.61 -4.74 -5.82
N SER A 51 -3.62 -4.59 -4.49
CA SER A 51 -2.51 -5.01 -3.63
C SER A 51 -2.28 -6.51 -3.70
N VAL A 52 -3.33 -7.31 -3.58
CA VAL A 52 -3.27 -8.78 -3.66
C VAL A 52 -2.74 -9.24 -5.01
N HIS A 53 -3.29 -8.70 -6.10
CA HIS A 53 -2.85 -9.05 -7.45
C HIS A 53 -1.40 -8.65 -7.73
N ALA A 54 -0.96 -7.51 -7.20
CA ALA A 54 0.45 -7.10 -7.30
C ALA A 54 1.36 -8.08 -6.57
N VAL A 55 1.00 -8.50 -5.37
CA VAL A 55 1.74 -9.50 -4.59
C VAL A 55 1.86 -10.81 -5.36
N TRP A 56 0.76 -11.35 -5.86
CA TRP A 56 0.78 -12.59 -6.63
C TRP A 56 1.61 -12.49 -7.93
N ALA A 57 1.56 -11.34 -8.61
CA ALA A 57 2.40 -11.11 -9.78
C ALA A 57 3.89 -11.09 -9.43
N LEU A 58 4.27 -10.46 -8.31
CA LEU A 58 5.64 -10.39 -7.83
C LEU A 58 6.16 -11.77 -7.38
N GLN A 59 5.34 -12.55 -6.71
CA GLN A 59 5.67 -13.93 -6.31
C GLN A 59 5.93 -14.81 -7.54
N LYS A 60 5.10 -14.68 -8.59
CA LYS A 60 5.32 -15.38 -9.88
C LYS A 60 6.65 -14.98 -10.54
N LEU A 61 7.14 -13.77 -10.31
CA LEU A 61 8.44 -13.30 -10.77
C LEU A 61 9.61 -13.73 -9.86
N GLY A 62 9.33 -14.50 -8.80
CA GLY A 62 10.33 -15.00 -7.87
C GLY A 62 10.80 -14.00 -6.84
N CYS A 63 10.09 -12.89 -6.65
CA CYS A 63 10.36 -11.91 -5.60
C CYS A 63 9.78 -12.39 -4.26
N GLU A 64 10.41 -11.98 -3.17
CA GLU A 64 9.85 -12.08 -1.82
C GLU A 64 8.98 -10.86 -1.56
N THR A 65 7.77 -11.09 -1.07
CA THR A 65 6.76 -10.03 -0.88
C THR A 65 6.48 -9.79 0.58
N VAL A 66 6.49 -8.52 0.96
CA VAL A 66 6.17 -8.05 2.31
C VAL A 66 5.01 -7.07 2.19
N ILE A 67 3.95 -7.27 2.97
CA ILE A 67 2.83 -6.32 3.05
C ILE A 67 2.86 -5.62 4.41
N ILE A 68 2.57 -4.33 4.43
CA ILE A 68 2.17 -3.58 5.63
C ILE A 68 0.72 -3.16 5.47
N ASN A 69 -0.15 -3.61 6.35
CA ASN A 69 -1.54 -3.16 6.40
C ASN A 69 -2.12 -3.42 7.80
N ASN A 70 -2.98 -2.54 8.27
CA ASN A 70 -3.63 -2.66 9.58
C ASN A 70 -5.15 -2.82 9.48
N ASN A 71 -5.67 -3.14 8.31
CA ASN A 71 -7.10 -3.42 8.16
C ASN A 71 -7.35 -4.93 8.19
N PRO A 72 -7.94 -5.49 9.27
CA PRO A 72 -8.13 -6.93 9.42
C PRO A 72 -9.19 -7.51 8.47
N GLU A 73 -10.01 -6.67 7.84
CA GLU A 73 -11.13 -7.12 7.00
C GLU A 73 -10.77 -7.15 5.50
N THR A 74 -9.49 -7.24 5.17
CA THR A 74 -9.01 -7.23 3.78
C THR A 74 -8.28 -8.52 3.43
N VAL A 75 -8.37 -8.97 2.19
CA VAL A 75 -7.68 -10.17 1.69
C VAL A 75 -6.16 -9.98 1.68
N SER A 76 -5.68 -8.75 1.57
CA SER A 76 -4.24 -8.45 1.66
C SER A 76 -3.64 -8.77 3.03
N THR A 77 -4.47 -8.85 4.07
CA THR A 77 -4.06 -9.23 5.42
C THR A 77 -4.28 -10.71 5.74
N ASP A 78 -4.66 -11.52 4.77
CA ASP A 78 -4.70 -12.95 4.92
C ASP A 78 -3.27 -13.53 4.96
N PHE A 79 -3.06 -14.50 5.84
CA PHE A 79 -1.74 -15.08 6.14
C PHE A 79 -1.06 -15.78 4.95
N ASP A 80 -1.82 -16.14 3.92
CA ASP A 80 -1.37 -16.85 2.73
C ASP A 80 -1.20 -15.95 1.50
N THR A 81 -1.58 -14.67 1.59
CA THR A 81 -1.51 -13.74 0.48
C THR A 81 -0.07 -13.33 0.17
N ALA A 82 0.70 -12.94 1.17
CA ALA A 82 2.10 -12.53 1.03
C ALA A 82 3.06 -13.49 1.73
N ASP A 83 4.36 -13.40 1.43
CA ASP A 83 5.37 -14.17 2.15
C ASP A 83 5.50 -13.70 3.60
N ARG A 84 5.30 -12.40 3.83
CA ARG A 84 5.30 -11.77 5.16
C ARG A 84 4.28 -10.66 5.23
N LEU A 85 3.58 -10.59 6.35
CA LEU A 85 2.60 -9.55 6.65
C LEU A 85 3.00 -8.85 7.96
N TYR A 86 3.14 -7.53 7.88
CA TYR A 86 3.26 -6.65 9.03
C TYR A 86 1.91 -6.01 9.31
N PHE A 87 1.33 -6.34 10.45
CA PHE A 87 0.06 -5.79 10.89
C PHE A 87 0.31 -4.51 11.67
N GLU A 88 0.69 -3.45 10.92
CA GLU A 88 1.13 -2.18 11.48
C GLU A 88 0.41 -1.00 10.83
N PRO A 89 0.23 0.09 11.57
CA PRO A 89 -0.27 1.33 11.01
C PRO A 89 0.66 1.87 9.93
N LEU A 90 0.09 2.60 8.98
CA LEU A 90 0.87 3.25 7.92
C LEU A 90 1.37 4.62 8.39
N THR A 91 2.14 4.64 9.49
CA THR A 91 2.84 5.83 9.98
C THR A 91 4.29 5.83 9.51
N PRO A 92 4.95 7.00 9.46
CA PRO A 92 6.37 7.06 9.10
C PRO A 92 7.26 6.24 10.05
N GLU A 93 6.92 6.20 11.35
CA GLU A 93 7.68 5.49 12.37
C GLU A 93 7.59 3.98 12.16
N ASP A 94 6.37 3.44 12.04
CA ASP A 94 6.15 1.99 11.89
C ASP A 94 6.73 1.48 10.57
N VAL A 95 6.53 2.25 9.49
CA VAL A 95 7.12 1.91 8.18
C VAL A 95 8.65 1.94 8.23
N THR A 96 9.26 2.84 9.01
CA THR A 96 10.72 2.83 9.20
C THR A 96 11.16 1.55 9.88
N GLY A 97 10.50 1.14 10.97
CA GLY A 97 10.84 -0.10 11.69
C GLY A 97 10.79 -1.33 10.75
N VAL A 98 9.74 -1.43 9.93
CA VAL A 98 9.63 -2.53 8.96
C VAL A 98 10.72 -2.46 7.88
N VAL A 99 11.03 -1.27 7.37
CA VAL A 99 12.11 -1.10 6.37
C VAL A 99 13.47 -1.48 6.94
N GLU A 100 13.76 -1.12 8.19
CA GLU A 100 15.02 -1.48 8.86
C GLU A 100 15.13 -2.98 9.11
N ALA A 101 14.03 -3.63 9.50
CA ALA A 101 13.98 -5.07 9.74
C ALA A 101 14.09 -5.87 8.43
N GLU A 102 13.37 -5.47 7.40
CA GLU A 102 13.22 -6.24 6.16
C GLU A 102 14.20 -5.85 5.06
N LYS A 103 14.68 -4.61 5.03
CA LYS A 103 15.59 -4.05 4.02
C LYS A 103 15.12 -4.31 2.59
N PRO A 104 13.91 -3.86 2.22
CA PRO A 104 13.36 -4.13 0.90
C PRO A 104 14.11 -3.38 -0.20
N ASP A 105 14.24 -4.00 -1.38
CA ASP A 105 14.86 -3.39 -2.56
C ASP A 105 13.95 -2.31 -3.19
N TYR A 106 12.64 -2.54 -3.11
CA TYR A 106 11.60 -1.68 -3.69
C TYR A 106 10.37 -1.61 -2.81
N ALA A 107 9.64 -0.50 -2.93
CA ALA A 107 8.33 -0.32 -2.32
C ALA A 107 7.27 0.07 -3.34
N ILE A 108 6.10 -0.56 -3.25
CA ILE A 108 4.91 -0.23 -4.02
C ILE A 108 3.96 0.56 -3.11
N VAL A 109 3.70 1.81 -3.48
CA VAL A 109 2.87 2.74 -2.70
C VAL A 109 1.56 3.10 -3.40
N GLN A 110 1.37 2.66 -4.64
CA GLN A 110 0.24 3.09 -5.48
C GLN A 110 -1.11 2.57 -5.01
N PHE A 111 -1.11 1.39 -4.37
CA PHE A 111 -2.34 0.71 -3.99
C PHE A 111 -2.82 1.05 -2.58
N GLY A 112 -2.04 1.79 -1.82
CA GLY A 112 -2.36 2.21 -0.46
C GLY A 112 -3.08 3.57 -0.34
N GLY A 113 -3.60 4.10 -1.44
CA GLY A 113 -4.27 5.38 -1.45
C GLY A 113 -3.37 6.56 -1.09
N GLN A 114 -3.96 7.66 -0.61
CA GLN A 114 -3.22 8.88 -0.30
C GLN A 114 -2.21 8.69 0.84
N THR A 115 -2.55 7.85 1.82
CA THR A 115 -1.68 7.59 2.98
C THR A 115 -0.35 6.97 2.54
N ALA A 116 -0.39 5.92 1.74
CA ALA A 116 0.81 5.27 1.22
C ALA A 116 1.59 6.18 0.26
N ILE A 117 0.90 6.96 -0.58
CA ILE A 117 1.56 7.91 -1.49
C ILE A 117 2.33 8.98 -0.71
N ASN A 118 1.80 9.47 0.40
CA ASN A 118 2.47 10.45 1.25
C ASN A 118 3.75 9.88 1.89
N LEU A 119 3.82 8.56 2.10
CA LEU A 119 5.01 7.88 2.62
C LEU A 119 6.10 7.68 1.57
N ALA A 120 5.83 7.90 0.28
CA ALA A 120 6.82 7.71 -0.78
C ALA A 120 8.09 8.54 -0.57
N ALA A 121 7.95 9.82 -0.19
CA ALA A 121 9.08 10.68 0.10
C ALA A 121 9.88 10.24 1.34
N HIS A 122 9.21 9.63 2.30
CA HIS A 122 9.84 9.06 3.50
C HIS A 122 10.65 7.81 3.14
N LEU A 123 10.07 6.91 2.36
CA LEU A 123 10.77 5.71 1.86
C LEU A 123 12.00 6.05 1.03
N GLU A 124 11.94 7.08 0.19
CA GLU A 124 13.11 7.56 -0.57
C GLU A 124 14.24 8.06 0.34
N LYS A 125 13.91 8.73 1.46
CA LYS A 125 14.91 9.15 2.47
C LYS A 125 15.57 7.94 3.16
N LEU A 126 14.84 6.85 3.33
CA LEU A 126 15.36 5.59 3.88
C LEU A 126 16.15 4.78 2.83
N GLY A 127 16.29 5.29 1.60
CA GLY A 127 17.02 4.65 0.52
C GLY A 127 16.24 3.56 -0.24
N VAL A 128 14.96 3.38 0.07
CA VAL A 128 14.09 2.43 -0.63
C VAL A 128 13.52 3.09 -1.90
N ARG A 129 13.71 2.45 -3.04
CA ARG A 129 13.12 2.93 -4.30
C ARG A 129 11.62 2.67 -4.30
N SER A 130 10.82 3.70 -4.49
CA SER A 130 9.37 3.57 -4.55
C SER A 130 8.85 3.56 -5.99
N SER A 131 7.70 2.88 -6.20
CA SER A 131 6.99 2.90 -7.49
C SER A 131 6.29 4.24 -7.75
N ALA A 132 6.21 5.14 -6.76
CA ALA A 132 5.72 6.48 -6.97
C ALA A 132 6.62 7.23 -7.96
N ARG A 133 6.04 7.89 -8.94
CA ARG A 133 6.77 8.79 -9.83
C ARG A 133 7.57 9.78 -8.99
N ARG A 134 8.86 9.93 -9.31
CA ARG A 134 9.75 10.91 -8.66
C ARG A 134 9.05 12.22 -8.41
N HIS A 135 9.13 12.71 -7.20
CA HIS A 135 8.47 13.91 -6.68
C HIS A 135 8.74 15.21 -7.48
N GLY A 136 9.62 15.20 -8.47
CA GLY A 136 9.91 16.32 -9.35
C GLY A 136 8.98 16.49 -10.57
N ARG A 137 7.96 15.63 -10.75
CA ARG A 137 6.99 15.70 -11.86
C ARG A 137 5.55 15.47 -11.46
N LEU A 138 5.22 15.56 -10.20
CA LEU A 138 3.84 15.80 -9.79
C LEU A 138 3.60 17.30 -9.99
N THR A 139 3.44 17.71 -11.24
CA THR A 139 2.62 18.87 -11.53
C THR A 139 1.34 18.66 -10.73
N PRO A 140 0.86 19.62 -9.95
CA PRO A 140 -0.38 19.46 -9.19
C PRO A 140 -1.52 19.29 -10.18
N LEU A 141 -1.76 18.07 -10.62
CA LEU A 141 -2.91 17.67 -11.43
C LEU A 141 -4.12 17.48 -10.53
N ARG A 142 -4.29 18.34 -9.53
CA ARG A 142 -5.56 18.43 -8.83
C ARG A 142 -5.79 19.78 -8.22
N THR A 143 -5.78 20.80 -9.05
CA THR A 143 -6.88 21.75 -8.91
C THR A 143 -8.07 21.06 -9.57
N VAL A 144 -8.86 20.35 -8.82
CA VAL A 144 -10.25 20.12 -9.17
C VAL A 144 -10.85 21.52 -9.19
N LYS A 145 -10.78 22.18 -10.33
CA LYS A 145 -11.65 23.31 -10.61
C LYS A 145 -13.04 22.71 -10.47
N SER A 146 -13.69 23.11 -9.38
CA SER A 146 -15.02 22.64 -9.07
C SER A 146 -15.86 22.78 -10.34
N SER A 147 -16.44 21.67 -10.80
CA SER A 147 -17.37 21.61 -11.92
C SER A 147 -18.70 22.33 -11.63
N THR A 148 -18.73 23.20 -10.63
CA THR A 148 -19.88 24.02 -10.27
C THR A 148 -20.21 25.12 -11.27
N LEU A 149 -19.34 25.37 -12.27
CA LEU A 149 -19.65 26.32 -13.35
C LEU A 149 -20.40 25.69 -14.55
N SER A 150 -20.43 24.37 -14.66
CA SER A 150 -21.14 23.70 -15.78
C SER A 150 -22.62 23.50 -15.50
N SER A 151 -23.06 23.48 -14.25
CA SER A 151 -24.48 23.26 -13.91
C SER A 151 -25.36 24.52 -14.13
N LYS A 152 -24.77 25.71 -14.04
CA LYS A 152 -25.56 26.95 -14.27
C LYS A 152 -25.89 27.20 -15.73
N SER A 153 -25.04 26.75 -16.67
CA SER A 153 -25.31 26.89 -18.10
C SER A 153 -26.32 25.85 -18.63
N ALA A 154 -26.37 24.67 -18.00
CA ALA A 154 -27.33 23.64 -18.37
C ALA A 154 -28.75 23.98 -17.89
N VAL A 155 -28.89 24.55 -16.70
CA VAL A 155 -30.19 24.98 -16.16
C VAL A 155 -30.80 26.14 -16.94
N SER A 156 -29.97 27.04 -17.48
CA SER A 156 -30.51 28.16 -18.32
C SER A 156 -30.99 27.65 -19.70
N ARG A 157 -30.39 26.62 -20.28
CA ARG A 157 -30.86 26.05 -21.56
C ARG A 157 -32.17 25.24 -21.42
N VAL A 158 -32.35 24.56 -20.32
CA VAL A 158 -33.62 23.83 -20.06
C VAL A 158 -34.80 24.79 -19.84
N ARG A 159 -34.58 25.96 -19.26
CA ARG A 159 -35.64 26.98 -19.11
C ARG A 159 -36.07 27.66 -20.40
N GLN A 160 -35.20 27.69 -21.43
CA GLN A 160 -35.57 28.24 -22.76
C GLN A 160 -36.31 27.23 -23.65
N ALA A 161 -36.17 25.92 -23.41
CA ALA A 161 -36.87 24.90 -24.17
C ALA A 161 -38.34 24.69 -23.73
N THR A 162 -38.76 25.24 -22.60
CA THR A 162 -40.13 25.07 -22.07
C THR A 162 -41.02 26.28 -22.34
N ARG A 163 -40.59 27.21 -23.22
CA ARG A 163 -41.40 28.41 -23.60
C ARG A 163 -41.63 28.49 -25.13
N LEU A 164 -41.87 27.35 -25.75
CA LEU A 164 -42.48 27.28 -27.08
C LEU A 164 -43.74 26.45 -27.05
#